data_f4b7950c097adc038051a41ff033a952
#
_entry.id   f4b7950c097adc038051a41ff033a952
#
_cell.length_a   1.000
_cell.length_b   1.000
_cell.length_c   1.000
_cell.angle_alpha   90.00
_cell.angle_beta   90.00
_cell.angle_gamma   90.00
#
_symmetry.space_group_name_H-M   'P 1'
#
loop_
_entity.id
_entity.type
_entity.pdbx_description
1 polymer ?
#
loop_
_entity_poly.entity_id
_entity_poly.type
_entity_poly.pdbx_seq_one_letter_code
_entity_poly.pdbx_strand_id
1 'polypeptide(L)'
;MGSKIARLLPILLLATATLAANAAQPSKTPDTYQGLERVERRGLDAVYLRPGATLAQYRRVMLDPVEVSFDKNWDPKGGRLGFDSADPQRIRKDLAEIARDVFRDELEKRGGYTLVTEPGADVLRVRPQIVDLYINAPETDGPGITRTYVVDAGEMTLVADLLDSTTNTLIAHVKDRERDNGIAGRFEIANRVTNIAEARRVIGEWARQLRKALDSAREGKEG
;
A
#
# COMPACT_ATOMS: atom_id res chain seq x y z
N MET A 1 -59.81 59.94 -34.47
CA MET A 1 -58.98 58.87 -35.09
C MET A 1 -57.60 58.99 -34.48
N GLY A 2 -57.32 58.17 -33.49
CA GLY A 2 -56.13 58.24 -32.66
C GLY A 2 -55.29 56.97 -32.78
N SER A 3 -54.08 57.09 -33.28
CA SER A 3 -53.14 56.06 -33.40
C SER A 3 -52.33 55.93 -32.07
N LYS A 4 -52.44 54.80 -31.39
CA LYS A 4 -51.64 54.50 -30.21
C LYS A 4 -50.32 53.83 -30.64
N ILE A 5 -49.21 54.51 -30.41
CA ILE A 5 -47.87 53.97 -30.61
C ILE A 5 -47.45 53.21 -29.35
N ALA A 6 -47.32 51.86 -29.45
CA ALA A 6 -46.82 51.04 -28.40
C ALA A 6 -45.25 51.07 -28.40
N ARG A 7 -44.65 51.52 -27.31
CA ARG A 7 -43.21 51.49 -27.08
C ARG A 7 -42.80 50.10 -26.56
N LEU A 8 -42.02 49.35 -27.35
CA LEU A 8 -41.36 48.15 -26.96
C LEU A 8 -40.08 48.51 -26.23
N LEU A 9 -39.96 48.11 -24.96
CA LEU A 9 -38.72 48.10 -24.21
C LEU A 9 -37.96 46.82 -24.53
N PRO A 10 -36.66 46.86 -24.79
CA PRO A 10 -35.85 45.64 -24.87
C PRO A 10 -35.47 45.18 -23.45
N ILE A 11 -35.84 43.95 -23.10
CA ILE A 11 -35.41 43.29 -21.90
C ILE A 11 -33.97 42.81 -22.15
N LEU A 12 -33.01 43.38 -21.44
CA LEU A 12 -31.61 42.98 -21.44
C LEU A 12 -31.46 41.74 -20.53
N LEU A 13 -31.32 40.53 -21.11
CA LEU A 13 -31.10 39.31 -20.41
C LEU A 13 -29.62 39.24 -19.97
N LEU A 14 -29.36 39.48 -18.71
CA LEU A 14 -28.02 39.30 -18.11
C LEU A 14 -27.77 37.81 -17.86
N ALA A 15 -27.01 37.17 -18.72
CA ALA A 15 -26.58 35.80 -18.53
C ALA A 15 -25.42 35.75 -17.47
N THR A 16 -25.77 35.37 -16.25
CA THR A 16 -24.79 35.08 -15.20
C THR A 16 -24.19 33.71 -15.47
N ALA A 17 -22.96 33.63 -15.99
CA ALA A 17 -22.17 32.41 -16.08
C ALA A 17 -21.74 32.00 -14.67
N THR A 18 -22.41 31.03 -14.09
CA THR A 18 -21.92 30.35 -12.88
C THR A 18 -20.73 29.48 -13.24
N LEU A 19 -19.50 29.90 -12.88
CA LEU A 19 -18.34 29.00 -12.84
C LEU A 19 -18.63 27.93 -11.79
N ALA A 20 -19.00 26.74 -12.22
CA ALA A 20 -19.00 25.56 -11.37
C ALA A 20 -17.53 25.22 -11.04
N ALA A 21 -17.13 25.54 -9.82
CA ALA A 21 -15.86 25.06 -9.28
C ALA A 21 -15.94 23.53 -9.24
N ASN A 22 -15.19 22.89 -10.12
CA ASN A 22 -15.03 21.43 -10.14
C ASN A 22 -14.18 21.06 -8.93
N ALA A 23 -14.80 20.90 -7.75
CA ALA A 23 -14.15 20.32 -6.59
C ALA A 23 -13.78 18.88 -6.97
N ALA A 24 -12.48 18.62 -7.08
CA ALA A 24 -11.96 17.27 -7.30
C ALA A 24 -12.52 16.37 -6.18
N GLN A 25 -13.45 15.50 -6.54
CA GLN A 25 -13.97 14.49 -5.61
C GLN A 25 -12.80 13.58 -5.24
N PRO A 26 -12.66 13.18 -3.95
CA PRO A 26 -11.67 12.19 -3.57
C PRO A 26 -11.92 10.94 -4.43
N SER A 27 -10.87 10.47 -5.10
CA SER A 27 -10.95 9.31 -5.99
C SER A 27 -11.43 8.10 -5.20
N LYS A 28 -12.69 7.72 -5.42
CA LYS A 28 -13.26 6.53 -4.80
C LYS A 28 -12.49 5.32 -5.30
N THR A 29 -12.04 4.48 -4.39
CA THR A 29 -11.39 3.22 -4.76
C THR A 29 -12.34 2.42 -5.66
N PRO A 30 -11.90 1.90 -6.82
CA PRO A 30 -12.78 1.19 -7.74
C PRO A 30 -13.46 -0.01 -7.08
N ASP A 31 -14.69 -0.32 -7.49
CA ASP A 31 -15.43 -1.47 -6.97
C ASP A 31 -14.95 -2.80 -7.59
N THR A 32 -14.15 -2.77 -8.66
CA THR A 32 -13.59 -3.95 -9.33
C THR A 32 -12.12 -3.74 -9.72
N TYR A 33 -11.36 -4.83 -9.76
CA TYR A 33 -9.97 -4.87 -10.22
C TYR A 33 -9.73 -6.15 -11.04
N GLN A 34 -9.46 -6.05 -12.32
CA GLN A 34 -9.18 -7.19 -13.22
C GLN A 34 -10.16 -8.38 -13.08
N GLY A 35 -11.46 -8.11 -12.95
CA GLY A 35 -12.48 -9.12 -12.77
C GLY A 35 -12.63 -9.66 -11.33
N LEU A 36 -11.94 -9.06 -10.38
CA LEU A 36 -12.14 -9.28 -8.95
C LEU A 36 -13.12 -8.23 -8.42
N GLU A 37 -13.88 -8.58 -7.39
CA GLU A 37 -14.83 -7.70 -6.71
C GLU A 37 -14.24 -7.22 -5.38
N ARG A 38 -14.50 -5.97 -5.04
CA ARG A 38 -14.04 -5.39 -3.79
C ARG A 38 -14.76 -6.01 -2.60
N VAL A 39 -14.00 -6.36 -1.58
CA VAL A 39 -14.52 -6.83 -0.28
C VAL A 39 -13.96 -5.96 0.84
N GLU A 40 -14.78 -5.73 1.85
CA GLU A 40 -14.35 -4.96 3.02
C GLU A 40 -13.55 -5.86 3.97
N ARG A 41 -12.35 -5.43 4.33
CA ARG A 41 -11.48 -6.09 5.31
C ARG A 41 -10.91 -5.06 6.27
N ARG A 42 -11.05 -5.30 7.57
CA ARG A 42 -10.47 -4.43 8.59
C ARG A 42 -8.96 -4.43 8.52
N GLY A 43 -8.36 -3.25 8.59
CA GLY A 43 -6.91 -3.08 8.61
C GLY A 43 -6.23 -3.21 7.25
N LEU A 44 -6.99 -3.13 6.16
CA LEU A 44 -6.50 -3.05 4.80
C LEU A 44 -7.32 -2.04 4.00
N ASP A 45 -6.66 -1.22 3.20
CA ASP A 45 -7.31 -0.15 2.42
C ASP A 45 -8.19 -0.68 1.29
N ALA A 46 -7.74 -1.71 0.59
CA ALA A 46 -8.48 -2.33 -0.49
C ALA A 46 -8.11 -3.81 -0.64
N VAL A 47 -9.15 -4.65 -0.67
CA VAL A 47 -9.03 -6.06 -0.96
C VAL A 47 -10.03 -6.42 -2.06
N TYR A 48 -9.55 -7.11 -3.08
CA TYR A 48 -10.37 -7.60 -4.17
C TYR A 48 -10.26 -9.12 -4.23
N LEU A 49 -11.38 -9.81 -4.35
CA LEU A 49 -11.45 -11.26 -4.46
C LEU A 49 -12.12 -11.68 -5.77
N ARG A 50 -11.68 -12.78 -6.32
CA ARG A 50 -12.36 -13.42 -7.45
C ARG A 50 -13.68 -14.01 -6.98
N PRO A 51 -14.82 -13.70 -7.63
CA PRO A 51 -16.10 -14.30 -7.31
C PRO A 51 -16.03 -15.82 -7.28
N GLY A 52 -16.49 -16.43 -6.20
CA GLY A 52 -16.51 -17.88 -6.02
C GLY A 52 -15.14 -18.54 -5.74
N ALA A 53 -14.05 -17.77 -5.67
CA ALA A 53 -12.76 -18.33 -5.29
C ALA A 53 -12.66 -18.49 -3.76
N THR A 54 -11.94 -19.52 -3.33
CA THR A 54 -11.64 -19.77 -1.92
C THR A 54 -10.15 -20.00 -1.72
N LEU A 55 -9.65 -19.67 -0.54
CA LEU A 55 -8.29 -19.99 -0.12
C LEU A 55 -8.22 -21.33 0.64
N ALA A 56 -9.34 -22.00 0.89
CA ALA A 56 -9.42 -23.20 1.72
C ALA A 56 -8.61 -24.40 1.20
N GLN A 57 -8.37 -24.45 -0.11
CA GLN A 57 -7.61 -25.54 -0.74
C GLN A 57 -6.10 -25.43 -0.55
N TYR A 58 -5.59 -24.22 -0.25
CA TYR A 58 -4.15 -23.98 -0.21
C TYR A 58 -3.56 -24.34 1.17
N ARG A 59 -2.56 -25.22 1.15
CA ARG A 59 -1.83 -25.70 2.34
C ARG A 59 -0.39 -25.25 2.35
N ARG A 60 0.14 -24.96 1.16
CA ARG A 60 1.52 -24.52 0.94
C ARG A 60 1.53 -23.15 0.26
N VAL A 61 2.61 -22.43 0.44
CA VAL A 61 2.77 -21.09 -0.12
C VAL A 61 4.06 -21.00 -0.93
N MET A 62 3.97 -20.46 -2.13
CA MET A 62 5.11 -20.04 -2.93
C MET A 62 5.21 -18.52 -2.83
N LEU A 63 6.24 -18.05 -2.13
CA LEU A 63 6.47 -16.61 -1.92
C LEU A 63 7.48 -16.12 -2.96
N ASP A 64 7.01 -15.28 -3.88
CA ASP A 64 7.87 -14.61 -4.86
C ASP A 64 8.82 -13.63 -4.14
N PRO A 65 9.97 -13.29 -4.74
CA PRO A 65 10.81 -12.22 -4.25
C PRO A 65 10.03 -10.91 -4.10
N VAL A 66 10.26 -10.20 -2.99
CA VAL A 66 9.59 -8.92 -2.74
C VAL A 66 10.23 -7.84 -3.59
N GLU A 67 9.46 -7.21 -4.47
CA GLU A 67 9.90 -6.06 -5.24
C GLU A 67 9.69 -4.78 -4.43
N VAL A 68 10.68 -3.86 -4.49
CA VAL A 68 10.62 -2.58 -3.77
C VAL A 68 10.85 -1.43 -4.74
N SER A 69 9.92 -0.45 -4.73
CA SER A 69 10.05 0.78 -5.51
C SER A 69 9.78 2.02 -4.64
N PHE A 70 10.55 3.07 -4.89
CA PHE A 70 10.36 4.35 -4.22
C PHE A 70 9.22 5.14 -4.83
N ASP A 71 8.64 6.05 -4.04
CA ASP A 71 7.76 7.09 -4.55
C ASP A 71 8.49 7.93 -5.61
N LYS A 72 7.74 8.32 -6.64
CA LYS A 72 8.30 9.08 -7.78
C LYS A 72 8.88 10.45 -7.39
N ASN A 73 8.45 11.01 -6.27
CA ASN A 73 8.92 12.29 -5.74
C ASN A 73 10.02 12.11 -4.68
N TRP A 74 10.38 10.87 -4.33
CA TRP A 74 11.44 10.62 -3.38
C TRP A 74 12.81 10.95 -3.99
N ASP A 75 13.53 11.86 -3.36
CA ASP A 75 14.89 12.25 -3.76
C ASP A 75 15.89 11.83 -2.66
N PRO A 76 16.78 10.87 -2.93
CA PRO A 76 17.79 10.44 -1.97
C PRO A 76 18.78 11.56 -1.59
N LYS A 77 18.88 12.61 -2.42
CA LYS A 77 19.75 13.76 -2.23
C LYS A 77 19.02 14.98 -1.66
N GLY A 78 17.68 14.92 -1.58
CA GLY A 78 16.82 16.05 -1.25
C GLY A 78 16.78 16.42 0.24
N GLY A 79 17.54 15.74 1.08
CA GLY A 79 17.71 16.15 2.47
C GLY A 79 18.37 17.53 2.55
N ARG A 80 17.75 18.48 3.23
CA ARG A 80 18.19 19.90 3.41
C ARG A 80 19.63 20.10 3.90
N LEU A 81 20.37 19.04 4.17
CA LEU A 81 21.70 19.06 4.79
C LEU A 81 22.77 18.29 3.99
N GLY A 82 22.52 17.95 2.70
CA GLY A 82 23.59 17.47 1.82
C GLY A 82 24.27 16.17 2.27
N PHE A 83 23.56 15.25 2.93
CA PHE A 83 24.13 13.96 3.30
C PHE A 83 24.03 13.00 2.12
N ASP A 84 25.18 12.62 1.62
CA ASP A 84 25.44 11.73 0.46
C ASP A 84 25.32 10.24 0.84
N SER A 85 24.28 9.82 1.58
CA SER A 85 24.38 8.52 2.23
C SER A 85 23.26 7.52 2.02
N ALA A 86 22.16 7.87 1.37
CA ALA A 86 21.14 6.89 1.08
C ALA A 86 21.43 6.17 -0.25
N ASP A 87 21.98 4.97 -0.20
CA ASP A 87 22.08 4.10 -1.36
C ASP A 87 20.71 3.44 -1.65
N PRO A 88 19.98 3.88 -2.72
CA PRO A 88 18.67 3.34 -3.02
C PRO A 88 18.66 1.83 -3.30
N GLN A 89 19.75 1.29 -3.83
CA GLN A 89 19.86 -0.14 -4.13
C GLN A 89 19.99 -0.95 -2.85
N ARG A 90 20.81 -0.47 -1.91
CA ARG A 90 20.95 -1.10 -0.60
C ARG A 90 19.62 -1.08 0.16
N ILE A 91 18.91 0.06 0.17
CA ILE A 91 17.62 0.18 0.83
C ILE A 91 16.60 -0.81 0.26
N ARG A 92 16.49 -0.91 -1.08
CA ARG A 92 15.60 -1.91 -1.72
C ARG A 92 15.94 -3.32 -1.31
N LYS A 93 17.22 -3.68 -1.34
CA LYS A 93 17.70 -5.00 -0.97
C LYS A 93 17.38 -5.32 0.49
N ASP A 94 17.77 -4.43 1.42
CA ASP A 94 17.57 -4.62 2.85
C ASP A 94 16.07 -4.77 3.17
N LEU A 95 15.22 -3.94 2.58
CA LEU A 95 13.78 -4.00 2.81
C LEU A 95 13.14 -5.26 2.20
N ALA A 96 13.58 -5.68 1.03
CA ALA A 96 13.12 -6.93 0.41
C ALA A 96 13.50 -8.16 1.25
N GLU A 97 14.71 -8.18 1.81
CA GLU A 97 15.19 -9.25 2.70
C GLU A 97 14.38 -9.26 4.02
N ILE A 98 14.17 -8.09 4.63
CA ILE A 98 13.33 -7.95 5.82
C ILE A 98 11.93 -8.49 5.55
N ALA A 99 11.32 -8.08 4.44
CA ALA A 99 9.97 -8.50 4.10
C ALA A 99 9.90 -10.02 3.89
N ARG A 100 10.81 -10.60 3.12
CA ARG A 100 10.90 -12.04 2.92
C ARG A 100 10.98 -12.80 4.25
N ASP A 101 11.88 -12.37 5.15
CA ASP A 101 12.10 -13.04 6.42
C ASP A 101 10.88 -12.93 7.35
N VAL A 102 10.23 -11.77 7.38
CA VAL A 102 9.01 -11.55 8.18
C VAL A 102 7.84 -12.40 7.66
N PHE A 103 7.61 -12.42 6.34
CA PHE A 103 6.56 -13.28 5.74
C PHE A 103 6.85 -14.76 6.00
N ARG A 104 8.10 -15.20 5.85
CA ARG A 104 8.49 -16.58 6.16
C ARG A 104 8.20 -16.92 7.62
N ASP A 105 8.67 -16.13 8.55
CA ASP A 105 8.50 -16.39 9.98
C ASP A 105 7.03 -16.44 10.39
N GLU A 106 6.21 -15.55 9.84
CA GLU A 106 4.78 -15.53 10.14
C GLU A 106 4.05 -16.75 9.54
N LEU A 107 4.35 -17.11 8.30
CA LEU A 107 3.69 -18.22 7.62
C LEU A 107 4.18 -19.59 8.12
N GLU A 108 5.49 -19.81 8.23
CA GLU A 108 6.05 -21.11 8.63
C GLU A 108 5.95 -21.31 10.15
N LYS A 109 6.54 -20.40 10.94
CA LYS A 109 6.69 -20.63 12.38
C LYS A 109 5.41 -20.41 13.16
N ARG A 110 4.57 -19.47 12.74
CA ARG A 110 3.31 -19.13 13.43
C ARG A 110 2.08 -19.73 12.79
N GLY A 111 2.09 -19.89 11.45
CA GLY A 111 0.95 -20.41 10.68
C GLY A 111 1.03 -21.90 10.38
N GLY A 112 2.23 -22.50 10.45
CA GLY A 112 2.44 -23.89 10.10
C GLY A 112 2.26 -24.19 8.60
N TYR A 113 2.39 -23.17 7.75
CA TYR A 113 2.40 -23.32 6.29
C TYR A 113 3.78 -23.73 5.82
N THR A 114 3.84 -24.60 4.81
CA THR A 114 5.12 -24.95 4.18
C THR A 114 5.40 -24.00 3.03
N LEU A 115 6.55 -23.31 3.06
CA LEU A 115 7.03 -22.56 1.91
C LEU A 115 7.69 -23.48 0.90
N VAL A 116 7.31 -23.33 -0.37
CA VAL A 116 7.81 -24.14 -1.50
C VAL A 116 8.24 -23.24 -2.66
N THR A 117 9.05 -23.81 -3.56
CA THR A 117 9.50 -23.13 -4.79
C THR A 117 8.80 -23.66 -6.04
N GLU A 118 8.13 -24.81 -5.93
CA GLU A 118 7.45 -25.46 -7.05
C GLU A 118 5.94 -25.26 -6.99
N PRO A 119 5.28 -25.04 -8.13
CA PRO A 119 3.84 -24.93 -8.20
C PRO A 119 3.16 -26.27 -7.85
N GLY A 120 1.90 -26.20 -7.42
CA GLY A 120 1.09 -27.38 -7.10
C GLY A 120 -0.37 -27.01 -6.86
N ALA A 121 -1.25 -27.98 -6.92
CA ALA A 121 -2.71 -27.75 -6.80
C ALA A 121 -3.12 -27.17 -5.42
N ASP A 122 -2.32 -27.38 -4.38
CA ASP A 122 -2.51 -26.87 -3.03
C ASP A 122 -1.56 -25.73 -2.67
N VAL A 123 -0.87 -25.16 -3.67
CA VAL A 123 0.10 -24.08 -3.49
C VAL A 123 -0.49 -22.73 -3.90
N LEU A 124 -0.59 -21.81 -2.95
CA LEU A 124 -0.89 -20.41 -3.21
C LEU A 124 0.41 -19.67 -3.56
N ARG A 125 0.44 -19.03 -4.72
CA ARG A 125 1.53 -18.13 -5.08
C ARG A 125 1.22 -16.74 -4.56
N VAL A 126 2.12 -16.17 -3.79
CA VAL A 126 2.04 -14.82 -3.23
C VAL A 126 3.11 -13.96 -3.87
N ARG A 127 2.70 -12.88 -4.54
CA ARG A 127 3.58 -11.91 -5.19
C ARG A 127 3.46 -10.56 -4.48
N PRO A 128 4.29 -10.30 -3.47
CA PRO A 128 4.26 -9.05 -2.73
C PRO A 128 5.15 -7.99 -3.39
N GLN A 129 4.69 -6.74 -3.35
CA GLN A 129 5.45 -5.57 -3.78
C GLN A 129 5.31 -4.50 -2.70
N ILE A 130 6.40 -3.79 -2.41
CA ILE A 130 6.37 -2.57 -1.60
C ILE A 130 6.60 -1.42 -2.57
N VAL A 131 5.59 -0.59 -2.73
CA VAL A 131 5.62 0.56 -3.66
C VAL A 131 5.44 1.86 -2.90
N ASP A 132 5.68 2.98 -3.59
CA ASP A 132 5.56 4.33 -3.03
C ASP A 132 6.38 4.51 -1.73
N LEU A 133 7.55 3.84 -1.65
CA LEU A 133 8.40 3.95 -0.48
C LEU A 133 8.96 5.38 -0.38
N TYR A 134 8.63 6.06 0.70
CA TYR A 134 9.13 7.38 1.02
C TYR A 134 9.83 7.37 2.37
N ILE A 135 11.10 7.74 2.41
CA ILE A 135 11.92 7.73 3.62
C ILE A 135 12.37 9.17 3.88
N ASN A 136 11.96 9.72 5.01
CA ASN A 136 12.31 11.09 5.43
C ASN A 136 13.57 11.18 6.27
N ALA A 137 14.06 10.05 6.77
CA ALA A 137 15.20 10.05 7.68
C ALA A 137 16.50 9.82 6.92
N PRO A 138 17.47 10.72 6.98
CA PRO A 138 18.80 10.47 6.48
C PRO A 138 19.47 9.36 7.31
N GLU A 139 20.17 8.44 6.65
CA GLU A 139 21.11 7.55 7.31
C GLU A 139 22.30 8.38 7.80
N THR A 140 22.38 8.66 9.09
CA THR A 140 23.54 9.33 9.67
C THR A 140 24.52 8.29 10.20
N ASP A 141 25.44 7.84 9.37
CA ASP A 141 26.62 7.07 9.76
C ASP A 141 27.83 8.01 9.93
N GLY A 142 27.73 9.03 10.76
CA GLY A 142 28.85 9.96 11.02
C GLY A 142 29.10 10.15 12.51
N PRO A 143 30.37 10.32 12.93
CA PRO A 143 30.71 10.65 14.32
C PRO A 143 30.41 12.10 14.64
N GLY A 144 29.16 12.49 14.54
CA GLY A 144 28.69 13.83 14.87
C GLY A 144 27.18 13.77 15.12
N ILE A 145 26.80 13.98 16.36
CA ILE A 145 25.40 13.89 16.79
C ILE A 145 24.65 15.11 16.24
N THR A 146 24.15 15.03 15.03
CA THR A 146 23.10 15.95 14.57
C THR A 146 21.78 15.18 14.59
N ARG A 147 21.02 15.38 15.67
CA ARG A 147 19.68 14.83 15.83
C ARG A 147 18.74 15.61 14.92
N THR A 148 18.36 15.04 13.79
CA THR A 148 17.32 15.62 12.95
C THR A 148 15.97 15.06 13.41
N TYR A 149 15.13 15.96 13.91
CA TYR A 149 13.76 15.63 14.28
C TYR A 149 12.90 15.64 13.02
N VAL A 150 12.23 14.53 12.72
CA VAL A 150 11.33 14.41 11.57
C VAL A 150 9.92 14.15 12.09
N VAL A 151 8.97 14.91 11.57
CA VAL A 151 7.56 14.83 11.98
C VAL A 151 6.84 13.70 11.25
N ASP A 152 7.34 13.32 10.05
CA ASP A 152 6.82 12.21 9.23
C ASP A 152 7.96 11.24 8.94
N ALA A 153 7.93 10.07 9.55
CA ALA A 153 9.04 9.10 9.47
C ALA A 153 9.03 8.23 8.21
N GLY A 154 7.95 8.20 7.45
CA GLY A 154 7.92 7.47 6.18
C GLY A 154 6.54 7.00 5.75
N GLU A 155 6.51 6.50 4.55
CA GLU A 155 5.32 5.94 3.93
C GLU A 155 5.72 4.75 3.07
N MET A 156 4.91 3.69 3.06
CA MET A 156 5.02 2.58 2.13
C MET A 156 3.66 1.95 1.85
N THR A 157 3.51 1.44 0.64
CA THR A 157 2.30 0.76 0.21
C THR A 157 2.60 -0.70 -0.11
N LEU A 158 1.90 -1.64 0.52
CA LEU A 158 1.86 -3.03 0.06
C LEU A 158 0.93 -3.12 -1.14
N VAL A 159 1.39 -3.82 -2.18
CA VAL A 159 0.55 -4.39 -3.23
C VAL A 159 0.85 -5.88 -3.26
N ALA A 160 -0.14 -6.74 -3.12
CA ALA A 160 0.06 -8.17 -3.14
C ALA A 160 -0.99 -8.87 -4.02
N ASP A 161 -0.50 -9.67 -4.96
CA ASP A 161 -1.31 -10.58 -5.76
C ASP A 161 -1.25 -11.98 -5.16
N LEU A 162 -2.42 -12.59 -4.95
CA LEU A 162 -2.56 -14.00 -4.59
C LEU A 162 -3.04 -14.77 -5.83
N LEU A 163 -2.26 -15.74 -6.26
CA LEU A 163 -2.52 -16.48 -7.48
C LEU A 163 -2.58 -18.00 -7.21
N ASP A 164 -3.37 -18.70 -7.96
CA ASP A 164 -3.19 -20.15 -8.09
C ASP A 164 -1.83 -20.42 -8.75
N SER A 165 -0.97 -21.22 -8.12
CA SER A 165 0.41 -21.38 -8.57
C SER A 165 0.52 -22.18 -9.89
N THR A 166 -0.47 -23.00 -10.22
CA THR A 166 -0.45 -23.84 -11.43
C THR A 166 -0.96 -23.09 -12.66
N THR A 167 -2.02 -22.30 -12.48
CA THR A 167 -2.69 -21.58 -13.58
C THR A 167 -2.27 -20.10 -13.68
N ASN A 168 -1.62 -19.57 -12.64
CA ASN A 168 -1.39 -18.13 -12.44
C ASN A 168 -2.68 -17.29 -12.47
N THR A 169 -3.81 -17.91 -12.18
CA THR A 169 -5.08 -17.20 -12.07
C THR A 169 -5.07 -16.31 -10.85
N LEU A 170 -5.33 -15.02 -11.03
CA LEU A 170 -5.42 -14.07 -9.93
C LEU A 170 -6.67 -14.36 -9.08
N ILE A 171 -6.46 -14.65 -7.80
CA ILE A 171 -7.52 -15.01 -6.83
C ILE A 171 -7.87 -13.78 -5.99
N ALA A 172 -6.85 -13.06 -5.53
CA ALA A 172 -7.02 -11.84 -4.75
C ALA A 172 -5.96 -10.81 -5.10
N HIS A 173 -6.34 -9.54 -4.96
CA HIS A 173 -5.45 -8.39 -5.02
C HIS A 173 -5.65 -7.55 -3.76
N VAL A 174 -4.55 -7.22 -3.10
CA VAL A 174 -4.54 -6.45 -1.85
C VAL A 174 -3.72 -5.20 -2.06
N LYS A 175 -4.24 -4.08 -1.58
CA LYS A 175 -3.50 -2.82 -1.48
C LYS A 175 -3.70 -2.24 -0.09
N ASP A 176 -2.59 -1.87 0.55
CA ASP A 176 -2.61 -1.25 1.87
C ASP A 176 -1.48 -0.23 2.00
N ARG A 177 -1.81 0.97 2.43
CA ARG A 177 -0.88 2.08 2.57
C ARG A 177 -0.70 2.44 4.02
N GLU A 178 0.50 2.23 4.50
CA GLU A 178 0.89 2.63 5.85
C GLU A 178 1.68 3.93 5.82
N ARG A 179 1.23 4.85 6.65
CA ARG A 179 1.92 6.10 6.95
C ARG A 179 2.28 6.11 8.41
N ASP A 180 3.51 6.45 8.71
CA ASP A 180 3.86 6.81 10.06
C ASP A 180 3.24 8.17 10.40
N ASN A 181 2.07 8.14 10.97
CA ASN A 181 1.40 9.31 11.53
C ASN A 181 1.99 9.58 12.91
N GLY A 182 3.29 9.88 13.00
CA GLY A 182 4.00 10.12 14.25
C GLY A 182 3.06 10.55 15.35
N ILE A 183 2.93 9.76 16.41
CA ILE A 183 2.00 10.03 17.50
C ILE A 183 2.27 11.44 18.01
N ALA A 184 1.27 12.28 17.93
CA ALA A 184 1.30 13.71 18.22
C ALA A 184 2.23 14.02 19.41
N GLY A 185 3.34 14.71 19.13
CA GLY A 185 4.21 15.31 20.16
C GLY A 185 5.39 14.46 20.63
N ARG A 186 5.65 13.27 20.10
CA ARG A 186 6.91 12.55 20.33
C ARG A 186 7.85 12.80 19.15
N PHE A 187 8.88 13.57 19.42
CA PHE A 187 10.03 13.68 18.52
C PHE A 187 10.78 12.34 18.57
N GLU A 188 10.51 11.44 17.63
CA GLU A 188 11.31 10.24 17.47
C GLU A 188 12.55 10.58 16.65
N ILE A 189 13.70 10.09 17.11
CA ILE A 189 14.95 10.21 16.39
C ILE A 189 14.88 9.18 15.26
N ALA A 190 14.58 9.64 14.05
CA ALA A 190 14.60 8.79 12.89
C ALA A 190 16.06 8.41 12.60
N ASN A 191 16.37 7.13 12.74
CA ASN A 191 17.65 6.54 12.38
C ASN A 191 17.41 5.17 11.71
N ARG A 192 18.46 4.57 11.19
CA ARG A 192 18.37 3.27 10.51
C ARG A 192 17.70 2.18 11.37
N VAL A 193 17.97 2.16 12.66
CA VAL A 193 17.43 1.14 13.58
C VAL A 193 15.92 1.31 13.78
N THR A 194 15.44 2.53 13.98
CA THR A 194 14.01 2.81 14.12
C THR A 194 13.27 2.56 12.81
N ASN A 195 13.84 2.92 11.66
CA ASN A 195 13.25 2.65 10.35
C ASN A 195 13.12 1.13 10.08
N ILE A 196 14.12 0.33 10.44
CA ILE A 196 14.08 -1.14 10.31
C ILE A 196 13.03 -1.73 11.25
N ALA A 197 12.96 -1.28 12.49
CA ALA A 197 11.99 -1.77 13.46
C ALA A 197 10.56 -1.46 13.02
N GLU A 198 10.31 -0.25 12.50
CA GLU A 198 9.02 0.17 11.99
C GLU A 198 8.64 -0.60 10.72
N ALA A 199 9.55 -0.77 9.77
CA ALA A 199 9.33 -1.60 8.60
C ALA A 199 8.96 -3.04 8.98
N ARG A 200 9.66 -3.64 9.96
CA ARG A 200 9.32 -4.98 10.47
C ARG A 200 7.94 -5.03 11.11
N ARG A 201 7.54 -4.00 11.84
CA ARG A 201 6.21 -3.90 12.46
C ARG A 201 5.11 -3.90 11.40
N VAL A 202 5.21 -3.00 10.43
CA VAL A 202 4.23 -2.86 9.35
C VAL A 202 4.15 -4.12 8.49
N ILE A 203 5.29 -4.61 8.01
CA ILE A 203 5.34 -5.84 7.21
C ILE A 203 4.82 -7.05 8.02
N GLY A 204 5.09 -7.07 9.33
CA GLY A 204 4.57 -8.09 10.23
C GLY A 204 3.05 -8.08 10.34
N GLU A 205 2.42 -6.91 10.29
CA GLU A 205 0.95 -6.82 10.26
C GLU A 205 0.40 -7.37 8.94
N TRP A 206 0.98 -7.02 7.81
CA TRP A 206 0.59 -7.54 6.50
C TRP A 206 0.73 -9.06 6.40
N ALA A 207 1.86 -9.61 6.85
CA ALA A 207 2.07 -11.07 6.89
C ALA A 207 1.05 -11.76 7.80
N ARG A 208 0.71 -11.15 8.94
CA ARG A 208 -0.31 -11.65 9.87
C ARG A 208 -1.71 -11.63 9.25
N GLN A 209 -2.06 -10.59 8.49
CA GLN A 209 -3.35 -10.52 7.78
C GLN A 209 -3.46 -11.65 6.75
N LEU A 210 -2.41 -11.90 5.99
CA LEU A 210 -2.37 -13.03 5.04
C LEU A 210 -2.55 -14.37 5.77
N ARG A 211 -1.80 -14.61 6.85
CA ARG A 211 -1.92 -15.84 7.64
C ARG A 211 -3.35 -16.02 8.17
N LYS A 212 -3.94 -14.98 8.77
CA LYS A 212 -5.31 -15.02 9.27
C LYS A 212 -6.34 -15.34 8.16
N ALA A 213 -6.17 -14.78 6.97
CA ALA A 213 -7.03 -15.08 5.83
C ALA A 213 -6.96 -16.57 5.43
N LEU A 214 -5.76 -17.12 5.39
CA LEU A 214 -5.53 -18.54 5.13
C LEU A 214 -6.10 -19.44 6.24
N ASP A 215 -5.88 -19.09 7.50
CA ASP A 215 -6.40 -19.83 8.66
C ASP A 215 -7.93 -19.83 8.66
N SER A 216 -8.57 -18.67 8.45
CA SER A 216 -10.02 -18.54 8.42
C SER A 216 -10.64 -19.35 7.27
N ALA A 217 -10.02 -19.34 6.09
CA ALA A 217 -10.48 -20.15 4.96
C ALA A 217 -10.38 -21.65 5.24
N ARG A 218 -9.30 -22.10 5.93
CA ARG A 218 -9.14 -23.51 6.34
C ARG A 218 -10.17 -23.96 7.35
N GLU A 219 -10.61 -23.07 8.23
CA GLU A 219 -11.61 -23.34 9.27
C GLU A 219 -13.05 -23.22 8.74
N GLY A 220 -13.24 -22.86 7.45
CA GLY A 220 -14.55 -22.60 6.87
C GLY A 220 -15.24 -21.37 7.43
N LYS A 221 -14.48 -20.47 8.08
CA LYS A 221 -14.94 -19.19 8.59
C LYS A 221 -14.68 -18.12 7.53
N GLU A 222 -15.53 -18.07 6.52
CA GLU A 222 -15.54 -16.95 5.59
C GLU A 222 -16.10 -15.73 6.35
N GLY A 223 -15.24 -14.75 6.59
CA GLY A 223 -15.58 -13.48 7.20
C GLY A 223 -15.80 -12.39 6.16
#